data_ee27a975853270c76527a5009f610c6d
#
_entry.id   ee27a975853270c76527a5009f610c6d
#
_cell.length_a   1.000
_cell.length_b   1.000
_cell.length_c   1.000
_cell.angle_alpha   90.00
_cell.angle_beta   90.00
_cell.angle_gamma   90.00
#
_symmetry.space_group_name_H-M   'P 1'
#
loop_
_entity.id
_entity.type
_entity.pdbx_description
1 polymer ?
#
loop_
_entity_poly.entity_id
_entity_poly.type
_entity_poly.pdbx_seq_one_letter_code
_entity_poly.pdbx_strand_id
1 'polypeptide(L)'
;NPANFDVDVNPFAASLLAFLFAAASILLILGLCRLRAFSPNVVVLAGIALGSVWTAATTVLQFYATDVGLSAAVIWSFGDLGRATYHTDWIMLVVVTAGTVLSALLSWRYNALLSGGDAACSMGVNVPLLRFVSLLTASLMTAVCVSYLGVIGFVGIICPHSVKRLLGQDHRWSIPASALSGSLLLLLSDTLSRSLGRGSALPVGAITSLLGAPFFLILLFSRKEASSC
;
A
#
# COMPACT_ATOMS: atom_id res chain seq x y z
N ASN A 1 2.06 -24.32 -34.40
CA ASN A 1 2.14 -24.25 -32.95
C ASN A 1 1.03 -23.34 -32.43
N PRO A 2 0.00 -23.86 -31.76
CA PRO A 2 -1.14 -23.08 -31.35
C PRO A 2 -0.93 -22.52 -29.94
N ALA A 3 -0.16 -21.47 -29.80
CA ALA A 3 -0.09 -20.68 -28.57
C ALA A 3 0.57 -19.31 -28.81
N ASN A 4 0.31 -18.67 -29.95
CA ASN A 4 0.49 -17.24 -30.00
C ASN A 4 -0.74 -16.61 -29.33
N PHE A 5 -0.71 -16.56 -28.01
CA PHE A 5 -1.46 -15.56 -27.26
C PHE A 5 -0.74 -14.22 -27.50
N ASP A 6 -0.89 -13.65 -28.68
CA ASP A 6 -0.76 -12.20 -28.87
C ASP A 6 -1.93 -11.57 -28.10
N VAL A 7 -1.80 -11.57 -26.80
CA VAL A 7 -2.66 -10.74 -25.95
C VAL A 7 -2.14 -9.34 -26.17
N ASP A 8 -2.75 -8.61 -27.09
CA ASP A 8 -2.81 -7.16 -27.04
C ASP A 8 -3.41 -6.80 -25.67
N VAL A 9 -2.56 -6.74 -24.66
CA VAL A 9 -2.99 -6.46 -23.29
C VAL A 9 -3.39 -4.99 -23.28
N ASN A 10 -4.67 -4.75 -23.54
CA ASN A 10 -5.24 -3.44 -23.37
C ASN A 10 -4.88 -2.97 -21.95
N PRO A 11 -4.11 -1.87 -21.77
CA PRO A 11 -3.64 -1.43 -20.45
C PRO A 11 -4.78 -1.25 -19.45
N PHE A 12 -5.95 -0.89 -19.94
CA PHE A 12 -7.15 -0.77 -19.13
C PHE A 12 -7.65 -2.14 -18.62
N ALA A 13 -7.61 -3.18 -19.44
CA ALA A 13 -8.02 -4.53 -19.03
C ALA A 13 -7.05 -5.10 -17.96
N ALA A 14 -5.75 -4.88 -18.12
CA ALA A 14 -4.76 -5.29 -17.13
C ALA A 14 -4.96 -4.59 -15.77
N SER A 15 -5.20 -3.28 -15.78
CA SER A 15 -5.49 -2.51 -14.57
C SER A 15 -6.78 -2.94 -13.91
N LEU A 16 -7.83 -3.23 -14.69
CA LEU A 16 -9.11 -3.72 -14.17
C LEU A 16 -8.96 -5.10 -13.51
N LEU A 17 -8.25 -6.02 -14.16
CA LEU A 17 -7.95 -7.34 -13.58
C LEU A 17 -7.14 -7.22 -12.30
N ALA A 18 -6.07 -6.41 -12.30
CA ALA A 18 -5.28 -6.14 -11.10
C ALA A 18 -6.14 -5.62 -9.95
N PHE A 19 -7.05 -4.68 -10.23
CA PHE A 19 -7.99 -4.16 -9.24
C PHE A 19 -8.94 -5.25 -8.72
N LEU A 20 -9.50 -6.09 -9.59
CA LEU A 20 -10.41 -7.17 -9.19
C LEU A 20 -9.71 -8.20 -8.29
N PHE A 21 -8.49 -8.62 -8.64
CA PHE A 21 -7.71 -9.54 -7.80
C PHE A 21 -7.29 -8.91 -6.47
N ALA A 22 -6.93 -7.62 -6.46
CA ALA A 22 -6.67 -6.89 -5.23
C ALA A 22 -7.92 -6.81 -4.36
N ALA A 23 -9.07 -6.46 -4.92
CA ALA A 23 -10.34 -6.42 -4.21
C ALA A 23 -10.75 -7.80 -3.65
N ALA A 24 -10.59 -8.87 -4.43
CA ALA A 24 -10.84 -10.23 -3.98
C ALA A 24 -9.93 -10.61 -2.79
N SER A 25 -8.64 -10.26 -2.85
CA SER A 25 -7.69 -10.49 -1.75
C SER A 25 -8.10 -9.76 -0.48
N ILE A 26 -8.54 -8.53 -0.60
CA ILE A 26 -9.04 -7.71 0.52
C ILE A 26 -10.28 -8.35 1.14
N LEU A 27 -11.24 -8.76 0.32
CA LEU A 27 -12.47 -9.39 0.80
C LEU A 27 -12.17 -10.72 1.51
N LEU A 28 -11.21 -11.50 1.03
CA LEU A 28 -10.74 -12.71 1.70
C LEU A 28 -10.11 -12.39 3.07
N ILE A 29 -9.22 -11.41 3.15
CA ILE A 29 -8.60 -11.00 4.42
C ILE A 29 -9.68 -10.50 5.40
N LEU A 30 -10.60 -9.66 4.95
CA LEU A 30 -11.69 -9.13 5.78
C LEU A 30 -12.62 -10.26 6.26
N GLY A 31 -12.92 -11.24 5.39
CA GLY A 31 -13.68 -12.44 5.75
C GLY A 31 -13.01 -13.26 6.85
N LEU A 32 -11.70 -13.53 6.69
CA LEU A 32 -10.89 -14.24 7.69
C LEU A 32 -10.80 -13.47 9.02
N CYS A 33 -10.62 -12.15 8.95
CA CYS A 33 -10.59 -11.29 10.13
C CYS A 33 -11.92 -11.26 10.88
N ARG A 34 -13.04 -11.32 10.16
CA ARG A 34 -14.37 -11.37 10.77
C ARG A 34 -14.57 -12.65 11.61
N LEU A 35 -13.99 -13.78 11.18
CA LEU A 35 -14.06 -15.06 11.91
C LEU A 35 -13.25 -15.05 13.22
N ARG A 36 -12.25 -14.19 13.35
CA ARG A 36 -11.31 -14.12 14.50
C ARG A 36 -11.30 -12.75 15.18
N ALA A 37 -12.44 -12.06 15.25
CA ALA A 37 -12.66 -10.82 16.01
C ALA A 37 -11.69 -9.67 15.67
N PHE A 38 -11.26 -9.53 14.41
CA PHE A 38 -10.40 -8.42 13.92
C PHE A 38 -9.12 -8.18 14.77
N SER A 39 -8.48 -9.25 15.25
CA SER A 39 -7.18 -9.14 15.93
C SER A 39 -6.11 -8.64 14.95
N PRO A 40 -5.26 -7.66 15.35
CA PRO A 40 -4.16 -7.17 14.49
C PRO A 40 -3.23 -8.28 14.00
N ASN A 41 -2.94 -9.26 14.84
CA ASN A 41 -2.07 -10.40 14.49
C ASN A 41 -2.69 -11.26 13.38
N VAL A 42 -4.01 -11.45 13.39
CA VAL A 42 -4.72 -12.22 12.36
C VAL A 42 -4.66 -11.49 11.02
N VAL A 43 -4.81 -10.16 11.00
CA VAL A 43 -4.69 -9.35 9.77
C VAL A 43 -3.30 -9.51 9.15
N VAL A 44 -2.24 -9.40 9.96
CA VAL A 44 -0.86 -9.55 9.49
C VAL A 44 -0.58 -10.95 8.96
N LEU A 45 -0.95 -11.99 9.72
CA LEU A 45 -0.75 -13.38 9.31
C LEU A 45 -1.54 -13.75 8.06
N ALA A 46 -2.80 -13.31 7.96
CA ALA A 46 -3.61 -13.51 6.78
C ALA A 46 -3.01 -12.82 5.54
N GLY A 47 -2.48 -11.60 5.73
CA GLY A 47 -1.77 -10.86 4.68
C GLY A 47 -0.52 -11.58 4.18
N ILE A 48 0.30 -12.10 5.10
CA ILE A 48 1.51 -12.87 4.75
C ILE A 48 1.14 -14.16 4.03
N ALA A 49 0.18 -14.92 4.56
CA ALA A 49 -0.26 -16.19 3.96
C ALA A 49 -0.83 -15.99 2.55
N LEU A 50 -1.71 -15.01 2.38
CA LEU A 50 -2.29 -14.70 1.07
C LEU A 50 -1.24 -14.15 0.09
N GLY A 51 -0.31 -13.34 0.58
CA GLY A 51 0.84 -12.86 -0.20
C GLY A 51 1.69 -14.02 -0.72
N SER A 52 1.97 -15.02 0.12
CA SER A 52 2.70 -16.23 -0.29
C SER A 52 1.96 -17.02 -1.36
N VAL A 53 0.64 -17.14 -1.25
CA VAL A 53 -0.20 -17.80 -2.28
C VAL A 53 -0.11 -17.07 -3.62
N TRP A 54 -0.23 -15.74 -3.60
CA TRP A 54 -0.11 -14.93 -4.82
C TRP A 54 1.30 -15.00 -5.43
N THR A 55 2.35 -14.99 -4.61
CA THR A 55 3.72 -15.15 -5.07
C THR A 55 3.91 -16.51 -5.74
N ALA A 56 3.42 -17.59 -5.13
CA ALA A 56 3.50 -18.92 -5.71
C ALA A 56 2.72 -19.00 -7.04
N ALA A 57 1.49 -18.46 -7.09
CA ALA A 57 0.69 -18.42 -8.30
C ALA A 57 1.41 -17.65 -9.42
N THR A 58 1.99 -16.50 -9.10
CA THR A 58 2.75 -15.68 -10.06
C THR A 58 3.97 -16.45 -10.58
N THR A 59 4.71 -17.14 -9.69
CA THR A 59 5.87 -17.94 -10.08
C THR A 59 5.49 -19.08 -11.03
N VAL A 60 4.37 -19.76 -10.77
CA VAL A 60 3.86 -20.82 -11.66
C VAL A 60 3.47 -20.25 -13.03
N LEU A 61 2.78 -19.10 -13.06
CA LEU A 61 2.42 -18.44 -14.31
C LEU A 61 3.68 -17.99 -15.10
N GLN A 62 4.68 -17.47 -14.41
CA GLN A 62 5.94 -17.05 -15.01
C GLN A 62 6.72 -18.22 -15.59
N PHE A 63 6.64 -19.41 -14.99
CA PHE A 63 7.27 -20.62 -15.51
C PHE A 63 6.72 -21.04 -16.89
N TYR A 64 5.43 -20.83 -17.14
CA TYR A 64 4.78 -21.14 -18.42
C TYR A 64 4.73 -19.93 -19.38
N ALA A 65 5.16 -18.75 -18.94
CA ALA A 65 5.11 -17.55 -19.76
C ALA A 65 6.17 -17.56 -20.86
N THR A 66 5.89 -16.86 -21.96
CA THR A 66 6.88 -16.55 -22.98
C THR A 66 7.85 -15.47 -22.48
N ASP A 67 9.04 -15.38 -23.05
CA ASP A 67 10.05 -14.37 -22.66
C ASP A 67 9.50 -12.94 -22.72
N VAL A 68 8.65 -12.63 -23.69
CA VAL A 68 8.00 -11.33 -23.83
C VAL A 68 7.00 -11.09 -22.71
N GLY A 69 6.18 -12.09 -22.39
CA GLY A 69 5.21 -12.01 -21.29
C GLY A 69 5.89 -11.88 -19.93
N LEU A 70 6.99 -12.62 -19.72
CA LEU A 70 7.78 -12.54 -18.51
C LEU A 70 8.38 -11.15 -18.33
N SER A 71 9.00 -10.59 -19.37
CA SER A 71 9.57 -9.24 -19.34
C SER A 71 8.52 -8.18 -19.02
N ALA A 72 7.33 -8.26 -19.65
CA ALA A 72 6.23 -7.36 -19.39
C ALA A 72 5.73 -7.42 -17.94
N ALA A 73 5.59 -8.64 -17.38
CA ALA A 73 5.16 -8.84 -16.01
C ALA A 73 6.19 -8.28 -14.99
N VAL A 74 7.47 -8.50 -15.24
CA VAL A 74 8.58 -7.99 -14.41
C VAL A 74 8.61 -6.46 -14.46
N ILE A 75 8.53 -5.85 -15.63
CA ILE A 75 8.51 -4.39 -15.79
C ILE A 75 7.27 -3.80 -15.11
N TRP A 76 6.11 -4.48 -15.17
CA TRP A 76 4.91 -4.00 -14.50
C TRP A 76 5.05 -4.03 -12.98
N SER A 77 5.73 -5.03 -12.43
CA SER A 77 5.92 -5.17 -10.98
C SER A 77 6.86 -4.15 -10.36
N PHE A 78 7.65 -3.44 -11.17
CA PHE A 78 8.66 -2.51 -10.66
C PHE A 78 8.11 -1.16 -10.15
N GLY A 79 6.86 -0.85 -10.41
CA GLY A 79 6.25 0.43 -10.05
C GLY A 79 6.89 1.62 -10.80
N ASP A 80 6.06 2.32 -11.56
CA ASP A 80 6.49 3.47 -12.37
C ASP A 80 5.40 4.55 -12.36
N LEU A 81 5.76 5.75 -11.88
CA LEU A 81 4.87 6.91 -11.85
C LEU A 81 4.63 7.49 -13.25
N GLY A 82 5.52 7.21 -14.21
CA GLY A 82 5.39 7.66 -15.60
C GLY A 82 4.28 6.97 -16.40
N ARG A 83 3.67 5.91 -15.85
CA ARG A 83 2.51 5.22 -16.48
C ARG A 83 1.21 5.96 -16.31
N ALA A 84 1.14 6.87 -15.35
CA ALA A 84 -0.07 7.63 -15.09
C ALA A 84 -0.44 8.51 -16.29
N THR A 85 -1.73 8.51 -16.61
CA THR A 85 -2.33 9.40 -17.62
C THR A 85 -3.27 10.37 -16.91
N TYR A 86 -3.57 11.51 -17.51
CA TYR A 86 -4.49 12.48 -16.89
C TYR A 86 -5.81 11.87 -16.42
N HIS A 87 -6.35 10.90 -17.17
CA HIS A 87 -7.59 10.22 -16.77
C HIS A 87 -7.39 9.35 -15.53
N THR A 88 -6.31 8.57 -15.46
CA THR A 88 -6.01 7.72 -14.31
C THR A 88 -5.62 8.53 -13.09
N ASP A 89 -4.95 9.68 -13.27
CA ASP A 89 -4.61 10.62 -12.21
C ASP A 89 -5.86 11.18 -11.53
N TRP A 90 -6.88 11.55 -12.31
CA TRP A 90 -8.16 12.01 -11.77
C TRP A 90 -8.87 10.91 -10.96
N ILE A 91 -8.87 9.68 -11.43
CA ILE A 91 -9.46 8.54 -10.68
C ILE A 91 -8.73 8.35 -9.36
N MET A 92 -7.39 8.30 -9.40
CA MET A 92 -6.58 8.16 -8.19
C MET A 92 -6.79 9.34 -7.23
N LEU A 93 -6.81 10.57 -7.74
CA LEU A 93 -7.03 11.77 -6.94
C LEU A 93 -8.36 11.71 -6.21
N VAL A 94 -9.46 11.36 -6.89
CA VAL A 94 -10.80 11.27 -6.29
C VAL A 94 -10.85 10.19 -5.22
N VAL A 95 -10.33 8.98 -5.51
CA VAL A 95 -10.37 7.86 -4.56
C VAL A 95 -9.48 8.13 -3.35
N VAL A 96 -8.27 8.65 -3.56
CA VAL A 96 -7.32 8.93 -2.47
C VAL A 96 -7.80 10.10 -1.61
N THR A 97 -8.30 11.17 -2.21
CA THR A 97 -8.85 12.29 -1.43
C THR A 97 -10.10 11.89 -0.66
N ALA A 98 -11.02 11.15 -1.25
CA ALA A 98 -12.20 10.65 -0.56
C ALA A 98 -11.82 9.74 0.62
N GLY A 99 -10.89 8.80 0.43
CA GLY A 99 -10.39 7.92 1.49
C GLY A 99 -9.63 8.67 2.59
N THR A 100 -8.82 9.67 2.22
CA THR A 100 -8.11 10.51 3.20
C THR A 100 -9.07 11.37 4.01
N VAL A 101 -10.06 11.98 3.37
CA VAL A 101 -11.11 12.76 4.04
C VAL A 101 -11.91 11.88 4.99
N LEU A 102 -12.34 10.70 4.54
CA LEU A 102 -13.05 9.75 5.40
C LEU A 102 -12.19 9.34 6.60
N SER A 103 -10.92 9.06 6.40
CA SER A 103 -9.99 8.73 7.49
C SER A 103 -9.78 9.91 8.44
N ALA A 104 -9.71 11.14 7.93
CA ALA A 104 -9.61 12.36 8.74
C ALA A 104 -10.88 12.61 9.58
N LEU A 105 -12.06 12.37 9.02
CA LEU A 105 -13.33 12.45 9.76
C LEU A 105 -13.42 11.40 10.88
N LEU A 106 -12.79 10.24 10.69
CA LEU A 106 -12.72 9.18 11.69
C LEU A 106 -11.58 9.37 12.70
N SER A 107 -10.74 10.40 12.56
CA SER A 107 -9.55 10.64 13.40
C SER A 107 -9.86 10.65 14.90
N TRP A 108 -10.99 11.21 15.30
CA TRP A 108 -11.46 11.19 16.69
C TRP A 108 -11.65 9.77 17.23
N ARG A 109 -12.25 8.88 16.42
CA ARG A 109 -12.45 7.47 16.78
C ARG A 109 -11.12 6.70 16.84
N TYR A 110 -10.18 7.04 15.97
CA TYR A 110 -8.82 6.46 16.02
C TYR A 110 -8.06 6.93 17.28
N ASN A 111 -8.21 8.18 17.66
CA ASN A 111 -7.62 8.70 18.90
C ASN A 111 -8.20 8.00 20.14
N ALA A 112 -9.51 7.78 20.17
CA ALA A 112 -10.12 6.99 21.23
C ALA A 112 -9.54 5.56 21.32
N LEU A 113 -9.21 4.94 20.19
CA LEU A 113 -8.63 3.61 20.15
C LEU A 113 -7.19 3.55 20.72
N LEU A 114 -6.48 4.67 20.81
CA LEU A 114 -5.16 4.74 21.45
C LEU A 114 -5.21 4.44 22.96
N SER A 115 -6.35 4.71 23.60
CA SER A 115 -6.58 4.40 25.02
C SER A 115 -6.89 2.92 25.27
N GLY A 116 -6.90 2.08 24.21
CA GLY A 116 -7.27 0.67 24.29
C GLY A 116 -8.67 0.38 23.76
N GLY A 117 -8.89 -0.88 23.35
CA GLY A 117 -10.17 -1.29 22.74
C GLY A 117 -11.35 -1.17 23.69
N ASP A 118 -11.19 -1.59 24.95
CA ASP A 118 -12.25 -1.58 25.97
C ASP A 118 -12.60 -0.14 26.38
N ALA A 119 -11.59 0.72 26.51
CA ALA A 119 -11.79 2.15 26.78
C ALA A 119 -12.49 2.84 25.60
N ALA A 120 -12.14 2.52 24.37
CA ALA A 120 -12.82 3.06 23.18
C ALA A 120 -14.29 2.61 23.11
N CYS A 121 -14.57 1.35 23.47
CA CYS A 121 -15.96 0.85 23.54
C CYS A 121 -16.76 1.60 24.61
N SER A 122 -16.17 1.89 25.77
CA SER A 122 -16.81 2.69 26.82
C SER A 122 -17.11 4.13 26.38
N MET A 123 -16.30 4.66 25.47
CA MET A 123 -16.55 5.97 24.82
C MET A 123 -17.55 5.90 23.65
N GLY A 124 -18.23 4.77 23.43
CA GLY A 124 -19.24 4.58 22.39
C GLY A 124 -18.68 4.28 21.00
N VAL A 125 -17.40 3.92 20.88
CA VAL A 125 -16.80 3.57 19.59
C VAL A 125 -17.02 2.09 19.29
N ASN A 126 -17.66 1.79 18.16
CA ASN A 126 -17.75 0.43 17.67
C ASN A 126 -16.40 0.02 17.03
N VAL A 127 -15.52 -0.59 17.83
CA VAL A 127 -14.16 -0.94 17.43
C VAL A 127 -14.11 -1.93 16.24
N PRO A 128 -14.91 -3.01 16.18
CA PRO A 128 -14.94 -3.90 15.02
C PRO A 128 -15.33 -3.20 13.72
N LEU A 129 -16.35 -2.35 13.76
CA LEU A 129 -16.80 -1.59 12.60
C LEU A 129 -15.74 -0.57 12.16
N LEU A 130 -15.11 0.13 13.12
CA LEU A 130 -14.05 1.09 12.83
C LEU A 130 -12.86 0.39 12.13
N ARG A 131 -12.43 -0.77 12.63
CA ARG A 131 -11.36 -1.56 11.99
C ARG A 131 -11.74 -2.04 10.60
N PHE A 132 -12.96 -2.53 10.43
CA PHE A 132 -13.47 -2.97 9.12
C PHE A 132 -13.46 -1.82 8.10
N VAL A 133 -14.04 -0.67 8.45
CA VAL A 133 -14.11 0.50 7.57
C VAL A 133 -12.70 1.01 7.24
N SER A 134 -11.81 1.07 8.23
CA SER A 134 -10.42 1.52 8.02
C SER A 134 -9.65 0.61 7.07
N LEU A 135 -9.74 -0.71 7.27
CA LEU A 135 -9.08 -1.69 6.40
C LEU A 135 -9.66 -1.62 4.98
N LEU A 136 -10.98 -1.56 4.85
CA LEU A 136 -11.64 -1.47 3.54
C LEU A 136 -11.21 -0.20 2.79
N THR A 137 -11.24 0.95 3.47
CA THR A 137 -10.84 2.23 2.87
C THR A 137 -9.37 2.22 2.44
N ALA A 138 -8.46 1.82 3.32
CA ALA A 138 -7.04 1.76 3.02
C ALA A 138 -6.73 0.80 1.88
N SER A 139 -7.38 -0.35 1.88
CA SER A 139 -7.18 -1.38 0.86
C SER A 139 -7.73 -0.95 -0.51
N LEU A 140 -8.87 -0.27 -0.54
CA LEU A 140 -9.44 0.26 -1.78
C LEU A 140 -8.52 1.32 -2.40
N MET A 141 -8.02 2.26 -1.58
CA MET A 141 -7.05 3.27 -2.02
C MET A 141 -5.79 2.61 -2.59
N THR A 142 -5.24 1.62 -1.88
CA THR A 142 -4.05 0.89 -2.31
C THR A 142 -4.31 0.11 -3.60
N ALA A 143 -5.43 -0.60 -3.73
CA ALA A 143 -5.77 -1.37 -4.92
C ALA A 143 -5.85 -0.48 -6.17
N VAL A 144 -6.47 0.69 -6.06
CA VAL A 144 -6.54 1.66 -7.17
C VAL A 144 -5.14 2.16 -7.54
N CYS A 145 -4.32 2.56 -6.57
CA CYS A 145 -2.97 3.05 -6.86
C CYS A 145 -2.09 1.96 -7.49
N VAL A 146 -2.08 0.75 -6.93
CA VAL A 146 -1.25 -0.36 -7.43
C VAL A 146 -1.69 -0.81 -8.81
N SER A 147 -2.99 -0.80 -9.12
CA SER A 147 -3.49 -1.22 -10.45
C SER A 147 -2.97 -0.34 -11.59
N TYR A 148 -2.74 0.95 -11.33
CA TYR A 148 -2.25 1.89 -12.34
C TYR A 148 -0.72 2.11 -12.31
N LEU A 149 -0.14 2.20 -11.11
CA LEU A 149 1.27 2.56 -10.93
C LEU A 149 2.19 1.36 -10.73
N GLY A 150 1.64 0.16 -10.49
CA GLY A 150 2.41 -1.01 -10.07
C GLY A 150 2.79 -0.99 -8.59
N VAL A 151 3.71 -1.85 -8.19
CA VAL A 151 4.07 -2.05 -6.78
C VAL A 151 5.09 -1.02 -6.33
N ILE A 152 4.74 -0.20 -5.34
CA ILE A 152 5.64 0.77 -4.69
C ILE A 152 5.75 0.38 -3.21
N GLY A 153 6.94 -0.02 -2.80
CA GLY A 153 7.19 -0.51 -1.44
C GLY A 153 7.59 0.59 -0.45
N PHE A 154 7.51 0.24 0.83
CA PHE A 154 8.03 1.00 1.99
C PHE A 154 7.39 2.36 2.30
N VAL A 155 6.80 3.08 1.34
CA VAL A 155 6.21 4.41 1.55
C VAL A 155 5.18 4.40 2.68
N GLY A 156 4.27 3.40 2.66
CA GLY A 156 3.21 3.25 3.66
C GLY A 156 3.70 2.92 5.09
N ILE A 157 4.94 2.47 5.24
CA ILE A 157 5.54 2.19 6.56
C ILE A 157 6.35 3.39 7.04
N ILE A 158 7.19 3.94 6.17
CA ILE A 158 8.14 4.99 6.52
C ILE A 158 7.43 6.30 6.85
N CYS A 159 6.52 6.74 5.99
CA CYS A 159 5.90 8.05 6.12
C CYS A 159 5.06 8.19 7.39
N PRO A 160 4.11 7.29 7.70
CA PRO A 160 3.35 7.42 8.95
C PRO A 160 4.21 7.20 10.19
N HIS A 161 5.25 6.39 10.11
CA HIS A 161 6.14 6.18 11.27
C HIS A 161 6.99 7.41 11.57
N SER A 162 7.52 8.07 10.53
CA SER A 162 8.26 9.33 10.65
C SER A 162 7.39 10.46 11.18
N VAL A 163 6.19 10.58 10.63
CA VAL A 163 5.22 11.61 11.05
C VAL A 163 4.80 11.42 12.51
N LYS A 164 4.50 10.19 12.94
CA LYS A 164 4.18 9.92 14.34
C LYS A 164 5.31 10.25 15.30
N ARG A 165 6.55 10.12 14.86
CA ARG A 165 7.72 10.50 15.66
C ARG A 165 7.89 12.01 15.78
N LEU A 166 7.54 12.77 14.75
CA LEU A 166 7.69 14.24 14.70
C LEU A 166 6.49 14.97 15.31
N LEU A 167 5.27 14.54 15.00
CA LEU A 167 4.02 15.23 15.36
C LEU A 167 3.24 14.52 16.48
N GLY A 168 3.72 13.37 16.96
CA GLY A 168 3.02 12.57 17.97
C GLY A 168 1.96 11.65 17.38
N GLN A 169 1.10 11.09 18.27
CA GLN A 169 0.15 10.05 17.91
C GLN A 169 -1.24 10.57 17.54
N ASP A 170 -1.48 11.88 17.57
CA ASP A 170 -2.78 12.45 17.21
C ASP A 170 -3.09 12.26 15.72
N HIS A 171 -4.12 11.46 15.44
CA HIS A 171 -4.52 11.11 14.08
C HIS A 171 -5.05 12.30 13.28
N ARG A 172 -5.46 13.40 13.93
CA ARG A 172 -5.90 14.61 13.23
C ARG A 172 -4.79 15.24 12.40
N TRP A 173 -3.57 15.25 12.93
CA TRP A 173 -2.39 15.80 12.27
C TRP A 173 -1.60 14.71 11.55
N SER A 174 -1.57 13.50 12.11
CA SER A 174 -0.80 12.39 11.57
C SER A 174 -1.32 11.91 10.21
N ILE A 175 -2.64 11.92 9.96
CA ILE A 175 -3.20 11.48 8.67
C ILE A 175 -2.79 12.42 7.52
N PRO A 176 -3.11 13.73 7.56
CA PRO A 176 -2.75 14.63 6.46
C PRO A 176 -1.21 14.78 6.32
N ALA A 177 -0.48 14.82 7.42
CA ALA A 177 0.96 14.89 7.37
C ALA A 177 1.60 13.63 6.76
N SER A 178 1.03 12.43 7.00
CA SER A 178 1.49 11.20 6.36
C SER A 178 1.23 11.19 4.86
N ALA A 179 0.11 11.73 4.41
CA ALA A 179 -0.20 11.88 2.99
C ALA A 179 0.79 12.83 2.31
N LEU A 180 1.09 13.99 2.92
CA LEU A 180 2.06 14.95 2.41
C LEU A 180 3.49 14.41 2.42
N SER A 181 3.90 13.71 3.47
CA SER A 181 5.23 13.11 3.53
C SER A 181 5.39 11.98 2.51
N GLY A 182 4.33 11.21 2.27
CA GLY A 182 4.31 10.17 1.24
C GLY A 182 4.44 10.74 -0.17
N SER A 183 3.71 11.81 -0.49
CA SER A 183 3.81 12.49 -1.78
C SER A 183 5.20 13.11 -1.99
N LEU A 184 5.79 13.72 -0.95
CA LEU A 184 7.14 14.26 -1.01
C LEU A 184 8.18 13.16 -1.25
N LEU A 185 8.09 12.03 -0.52
CA LEU A 185 8.99 10.91 -0.70
C LEU A 185 8.91 10.33 -2.11
N LEU A 186 7.71 10.20 -2.66
CA LEU A 186 7.51 9.70 -4.03
C LEU A 186 8.07 10.67 -5.07
N LEU A 187 7.85 11.97 -4.93
CA LEU A 187 8.43 12.99 -5.82
C LEU A 187 9.96 12.98 -5.78
N LEU A 188 10.55 12.88 -4.60
CA LEU A 188 12.01 12.77 -4.46
C LEU A 188 12.54 11.48 -5.11
N SER A 189 11.86 10.37 -4.91
CA SER A 189 12.24 9.08 -5.50
C SER A 189 12.12 9.09 -7.02
N ASP A 190 11.08 9.68 -7.58
CA ASP A 190 10.90 9.82 -9.03
C ASP A 190 11.95 10.76 -9.64
N THR A 191 12.23 11.90 -9.00
CA THR A 191 13.28 12.82 -9.44
C THR A 191 14.65 12.15 -9.43
N LEU A 192 14.94 11.36 -8.40
CA LEU A 192 16.18 10.60 -8.30
C LEU A 192 16.25 9.49 -9.37
N SER A 193 15.13 8.80 -9.60
CA SER A 193 14.99 7.79 -10.65
C SER A 193 15.37 8.33 -12.02
N ARG A 194 14.83 9.49 -12.37
CA ARG A 194 15.05 10.13 -13.67
C ARG A 194 16.47 10.71 -13.78
N SER A 195 17.02 11.24 -12.70
CA SER A 195 18.38 11.80 -12.68
C SER A 195 19.48 10.73 -12.81
N LEU A 196 19.28 9.58 -12.18
CA LEU A 196 20.25 8.46 -12.22
C LEU A 196 20.13 7.62 -13.50
N GLY A 197 18.96 7.60 -14.13
CA GLY A 197 18.65 6.68 -15.24
C GLY A 197 19.27 7.04 -16.60
N ARG A 198 20.03 8.14 -16.76
CA ARG A 198 20.73 8.53 -18.00
C ARG A 198 19.93 8.31 -19.29
N GLY A 199 18.60 8.58 -19.26
CA GLY A 199 17.70 8.43 -20.41
C GLY A 199 16.65 7.32 -20.31
N SER A 200 16.75 6.43 -19.33
CA SER A 200 15.67 5.51 -18.94
C SER A 200 15.35 5.70 -17.45
N ALA A 201 14.08 5.90 -17.10
CA ALA A 201 13.69 6.00 -15.70
C ALA A 201 13.96 4.67 -14.99
N LEU A 202 14.68 4.72 -13.86
CA LEU A 202 14.83 3.55 -13.00
C LEU A 202 13.49 3.26 -12.30
N PRO A 203 13.19 1.99 -11.94
CA PRO A 203 11.98 1.66 -11.21
C PRO A 203 11.88 2.43 -9.89
N VAL A 204 10.82 3.23 -9.71
CA VAL A 204 10.62 4.03 -8.49
C VAL A 204 10.48 3.12 -7.26
N GLY A 205 9.84 1.96 -7.42
CA GLY A 205 9.73 0.95 -6.36
C GLY A 205 11.09 0.43 -5.85
N ALA A 206 12.10 0.31 -6.72
CA ALA A 206 13.45 -0.06 -6.30
C ALA A 206 14.13 1.05 -5.47
N ILE A 207 13.98 2.31 -5.89
CA ILE A 207 14.55 3.46 -5.17
C ILE A 207 13.89 3.65 -3.82
N THR A 208 12.55 3.57 -3.75
CA THR A 208 11.83 3.66 -2.47
C THR A 208 12.21 2.53 -1.52
N SER A 209 12.46 1.33 -2.04
CA SER A 209 12.91 0.19 -1.23
C SER A 209 14.34 0.37 -0.75
N LEU A 210 15.23 0.88 -1.60
CA LEU A 210 16.64 1.15 -1.26
C LEU A 210 16.76 2.24 -0.19
N LEU A 211 15.96 3.28 -0.26
CA LEU A 211 15.91 4.33 0.76
C LEU A 211 15.15 3.86 2.01
N GLY A 212 14.13 3.07 1.82
CA GLY A 212 13.21 2.65 2.87
C GLY A 212 13.79 1.64 3.84
N ALA A 213 14.49 0.64 3.35
CA ALA A 213 15.03 -0.43 4.20
C ALA A 213 16.07 0.08 5.21
N PRO A 214 17.10 0.88 4.84
CA PRO A 214 18.02 1.47 5.80
C PRO A 214 17.33 2.41 6.79
N PHE A 215 16.40 3.24 6.30
CA PHE A 215 15.65 4.15 7.16
C PHE A 215 14.83 3.40 8.22
N PHE A 216 14.18 2.29 7.83
CA PHE A 216 13.43 1.45 8.74
C PHE A 216 14.33 0.79 9.79
N LEU A 217 15.52 0.34 9.40
CA LEU A 217 16.52 -0.21 10.34
C LEU A 217 16.98 0.84 11.35
N ILE A 218 17.30 2.05 10.91
CA ILE A 218 17.66 3.16 11.80
C ILE A 218 16.52 3.45 12.79
N LEU A 219 15.28 3.45 12.32
CA LEU A 219 14.09 3.67 13.15
C LEU A 219 13.92 2.56 14.21
N LEU A 220 14.20 1.32 13.84
CA LEU A 220 14.11 0.16 14.72
C LEU A 220 15.18 0.22 15.83
N PHE A 221 16.42 0.52 15.48
CA PHE A 221 17.53 0.58 16.45
C PHE A 221 17.44 1.81 17.35
N SER A 222 16.97 2.95 16.85
CA SER A 222 16.77 4.17 17.65
C SER A 222 15.70 4.00 18.76
N ARG A 223 14.87 2.96 18.72
CA ARG A 223 13.86 2.67 19.74
C ARG A 223 14.46 2.00 20.99
N LYS A 224 15.65 1.41 20.91
CA LYS A 224 16.29 0.67 22.00
C LYS A 224 16.90 1.60 23.07
N GLU A 225 17.24 2.82 22.75
CA GLU A 225 17.86 3.75 23.71
C GLU A 225 16.84 4.43 24.66
N ALA A 226 15.55 4.47 24.29
CA ALA A 226 14.51 5.11 25.11
C ALA A 226 13.91 4.19 26.20
N SER A 227 14.25 2.89 26.22
CA SER A 227 13.74 1.93 27.20
C SER A 227 14.77 1.45 28.25
N SER A 228 15.93 2.08 28.31
CA SER A 228 17.04 1.76 29.25
C SER A 228 17.36 2.91 30.23
N CYS A 229 16.37 3.76 30.54
CA CYS A 229 16.40 4.70 31.66
C CYS A 229 15.23 4.44 32.59
#